data_baebf677527ad5dc6c61b19ff689e0b2
#
_entry.id   baebf677527ad5dc6c61b19ff689e0b2
#
_cell.length_a   1.000
_cell.length_b   1.000
_cell.length_c   1.000
_cell.angle_alpha   90.00
_cell.angle_beta   90.00
_cell.angle_gamma   90.00
#
_symmetry.space_group_name_H-M   'P 1'
#
loop_
_entity.id
_entity.type
_entity.pdbx_description
1 polymer ?
#
loop_
_entity_poly.entity_id
_entity_poly.type
_entity_poly.pdbx_seq_one_letter_code
_entity_poly.pdbx_strand_id
1 'polypeptide(L)'
;YTYKEIAPMLAEYVKEQGYNYVEFMPLSEHPSDQSWGYQNTGFFSPTSRYGTADELKEMIDILHQHNIGTILDFVPVHFALDDYGLARYDGTALYEYPSNDVGYSEWGSMNFIHSKGEVRSFLQSAANYWLSEYHFDGLRMDAISRIIYWMGDESRGVNDRAVDFIRNMNQGLKDRHPSIILCAEDSTDFKGTTKETKYGGLGFDYKWDMGWMN
;
A
#
# COMPACT_ATOMS: atom_id res chain seq x y z
N TYR A 1 6.76 19.05 10.52
CA TYR A 1 8.13 18.70 10.22
C TYR A 1 8.26 18.29 8.76
N THR A 2 9.37 18.65 8.12
CA THR A 2 9.79 18.13 6.83
C THR A 2 10.47 16.77 6.98
N TYR A 3 10.67 16.04 5.86
CA TYR A 3 11.44 14.79 5.87
C TYR A 3 12.83 14.97 6.50
N LYS A 4 13.49 16.07 6.14
CA LYS A 4 14.84 16.39 6.63
C LYS A 4 14.88 16.73 8.12
N GLU A 5 13.88 17.47 8.60
CA GLU A 5 13.81 17.86 10.02
C GLU A 5 13.49 16.68 10.92
N ILE A 6 12.56 15.79 10.50
CA ILE A 6 12.12 14.67 11.32
C ILE A 6 13.14 13.53 11.40
N ALA A 7 13.94 13.33 10.36
CA ALA A 7 14.81 12.16 10.23
C ALA A 7 15.73 11.92 11.45
N PRO A 8 16.55 12.88 11.92
CA PRO A 8 17.42 12.65 13.07
C PRO A 8 16.63 12.47 14.37
N MET A 9 15.54 13.22 14.55
CA MET A 9 14.69 13.14 15.75
C MET A 9 14.00 11.78 15.84
N LEU A 10 13.49 11.28 14.71
CA LEU A 10 12.84 9.99 14.62
C LEU A 10 13.81 8.85 14.89
N ALA A 11 15.03 8.92 14.32
CA ALA A 11 16.07 7.93 14.55
C ALA A 11 16.45 7.82 16.04
N GLU A 12 16.62 8.97 16.71
CA GLU A 12 16.90 9.03 18.15
C GLU A 12 15.74 8.42 18.97
N TYR A 13 14.52 8.87 18.71
CA TYR A 13 13.33 8.41 19.42
C TYR A 13 13.12 6.89 19.28
N VAL A 14 13.22 6.36 18.07
CA VAL A 14 13.04 4.92 17.80
C VAL A 14 14.07 4.08 18.54
N LYS A 15 15.33 4.54 18.57
CA LYS A 15 16.41 3.87 19.34
C LYS A 15 16.16 3.91 20.84
N GLU A 16 15.77 5.06 21.38
CA GLU A 16 15.48 5.21 22.81
C GLU A 16 14.32 4.31 23.26
N GLN A 17 13.29 4.16 22.41
CA GLN A 17 12.15 3.30 22.69
C GLN A 17 12.41 1.82 22.43
N GLY A 18 13.55 1.47 21.83
CA GLY A 18 13.92 0.08 21.54
C GLY A 18 13.18 -0.53 20.34
N TYR A 19 12.59 0.30 19.47
CA TYR A 19 12.02 -0.16 18.22
C TYR A 19 13.11 -0.36 17.17
N ASN A 20 12.82 -1.19 16.17
CA ASN A 20 13.73 -1.48 15.05
C ASN A 20 13.12 -1.25 13.67
N TYR A 21 11.84 -0.89 13.60
CA TYR A 21 11.14 -0.49 12.38
C TYR A 21 10.26 0.73 12.62
N VAL A 22 10.08 1.50 11.57
CA VAL A 22 9.08 2.58 11.49
C VAL A 22 8.14 2.27 10.33
N GLU A 23 6.84 2.29 10.58
CA GLU A 23 5.82 2.25 9.55
C GLU A 23 5.31 3.68 9.32
N PHE A 24 5.41 4.13 8.08
CA PHE A 24 4.92 5.44 7.66
C PHE A 24 3.53 5.29 7.05
N MET A 25 2.60 6.15 7.46
CA MET A 25 1.35 6.37 6.75
C MET A 25 1.64 6.68 5.27
N PRO A 26 0.62 6.57 4.35
CA PRO A 26 0.90 6.71 2.93
C PRO A 26 1.64 8.00 2.58
N LEU A 27 2.80 7.88 1.99
CA LEU A 27 3.63 9.01 1.53
C LEU A 27 3.44 9.31 0.04
N SER A 28 2.61 8.56 -0.66
CA SER A 28 2.23 8.84 -2.04
C SER A 28 1.48 10.17 -2.15
N GLU A 29 1.66 10.91 -3.25
CA GLU A 29 1.00 12.19 -3.44
C GLU A 29 -0.53 12.04 -3.45
N HIS A 30 -1.22 12.97 -2.77
CA HIS A 30 -2.65 12.96 -2.56
C HIS A 30 -3.21 14.38 -2.45
N PRO A 31 -4.47 14.63 -2.88
CA PRO A 31 -5.03 15.99 -2.92
C PRO A 31 -5.43 16.56 -1.55
N SER A 32 -5.88 15.71 -0.63
CA SER A 32 -6.47 16.13 0.64
C SER A 32 -5.69 15.66 1.86
N ASP A 33 -5.31 16.61 2.72
CA ASP A 33 -4.67 16.29 4.01
C ASP A 33 -5.57 15.45 4.93
N GLN A 34 -6.90 15.61 4.81
CA GLN A 34 -7.88 14.88 5.60
C GLN A 34 -7.91 13.39 5.29
N SER A 35 -7.40 12.98 4.12
CA SER A 35 -7.31 11.58 3.74
C SER A 35 -6.13 10.86 4.40
N TRP A 36 -5.22 11.57 5.08
CA TRP A 36 -3.99 11.03 5.65
C TRP A 36 -3.10 10.28 4.63
N GLY A 37 -3.29 10.58 3.33
CA GLY A 37 -2.59 9.90 2.25
C GLY A 37 -3.27 8.65 1.69
N TYR A 38 -4.41 8.22 2.25
CA TYR A 38 -5.10 7.01 1.77
C TYR A 38 -5.87 7.22 0.46
N GLN A 39 -6.10 8.46 0.03
CA GLN A 39 -6.70 8.77 -1.27
C GLN A 39 -5.65 9.30 -2.23
N ASN A 40 -4.89 8.39 -2.83
CA ASN A 40 -3.75 8.72 -3.67
C ASN A 40 -4.19 9.21 -5.05
N THR A 41 -3.36 10.12 -5.61
CA THR A 41 -3.37 10.49 -7.03
C THR A 41 -2.03 10.20 -7.69
N GLY A 42 -0.93 10.22 -6.93
CA GLY A 42 0.43 10.03 -7.44
C GLY A 42 1.10 8.77 -6.91
N PHE A 43 0.84 7.61 -7.52
CA PHE A 43 1.37 6.31 -7.06
C PHE A 43 2.89 6.15 -7.19
N PHE A 44 3.53 6.96 -8.03
CA PHE A 44 4.98 6.97 -8.29
C PHE A 44 5.65 8.27 -7.82
N SER A 45 5.02 9.02 -6.94
CA SER A 45 5.61 10.25 -6.41
C SER A 45 5.33 10.41 -4.93
N PRO A 46 6.34 10.79 -4.14
CA PRO A 46 6.11 11.16 -2.75
C PRO A 46 5.36 12.47 -2.67
N THR A 47 4.57 12.62 -1.61
CA THR A 47 3.91 13.89 -1.35
C THR A 47 4.91 15.01 -1.12
N SER A 48 4.68 16.13 -1.78
CA SER A 48 5.51 17.33 -1.66
C SER A 48 5.29 18.11 -0.35
N ARG A 49 4.32 17.70 0.46
CA ARG A 49 3.94 18.36 1.74
C ARG A 49 5.09 18.45 2.73
N TYR A 50 5.96 17.45 2.71
CA TYR A 50 7.01 17.30 3.73
C TYR A 50 8.42 17.49 3.16
N GLY A 51 8.53 17.87 1.89
CA GLY A 51 9.82 18.12 1.23
C GLY A 51 9.92 17.47 -0.14
N THR A 52 11.15 17.37 -0.62
CA THR A 52 11.46 16.79 -1.94
C THR A 52 11.61 15.27 -1.89
N ALA A 53 11.60 14.64 -3.07
CA ALA A 53 11.87 13.21 -3.22
C ALA A 53 13.27 12.83 -2.68
N ASP A 54 14.27 13.69 -2.90
CA ASP A 54 15.64 13.46 -2.42
C ASP A 54 15.72 13.54 -0.89
N GLU A 55 14.98 14.45 -0.28
CA GLU A 55 14.90 14.57 1.19
C GLU A 55 14.21 13.34 1.82
N LEU A 56 13.23 12.75 1.14
CA LEU A 56 12.67 11.47 1.58
C LEU A 56 13.69 10.34 1.50
N LYS A 57 14.47 10.25 0.42
CA LYS A 57 15.56 9.27 0.30
C LYS A 57 16.63 9.48 1.39
N GLU A 58 16.98 10.72 1.67
CA GLU A 58 17.91 11.08 2.76
C GLU A 58 17.35 10.63 4.12
N MET A 59 16.07 10.82 4.38
CA MET A 59 15.42 10.36 5.61
C MET A 59 15.52 8.83 5.77
N ILE A 60 15.22 8.07 4.72
CA ILE A 60 15.34 6.61 4.73
C ILE A 60 16.79 6.19 5.00
N ASP A 61 17.76 6.81 4.32
CA ASP A 61 19.19 6.53 4.51
C ASP A 61 19.63 6.81 5.96
N ILE A 62 19.20 7.91 6.56
CA ILE A 62 19.49 8.23 7.98
C ILE A 62 18.94 7.14 8.90
N LEU A 63 17.70 6.68 8.68
CA LEU A 63 17.12 5.60 9.49
C LEU A 63 17.91 4.29 9.33
N HIS A 64 18.31 3.95 8.11
CA HIS A 64 19.14 2.76 7.85
C HIS A 64 20.51 2.84 8.53
N GLN A 65 21.16 4.01 8.53
CA GLN A 65 22.43 4.22 9.26
C GLN A 65 22.29 3.99 10.76
N HIS A 66 21.08 4.11 11.31
CA HIS A 66 20.76 3.79 12.70
C HIS A 66 20.24 2.36 12.90
N ASN A 67 20.31 1.51 11.88
CA ASN A 67 19.76 0.14 11.85
C ASN A 67 18.25 0.10 12.13
N ILE A 68 17.52 1.07 11.59
CA ILE A 68 16.06 1.15 11.66
C ILE A 68 15.50 0.86 10.29
N GLY A 69 14.70 -0.21 10.16
CA GLY A 69 14.00 -0.54 8.93
C GLY A 69 12.77 0.35 8.73
N THR A 70 12.32 0.45 7.48
CA THR A 70 11.22 1.33 7.08
C THR A 70 10.15 0.57 6.33
N ILE A 71 8.89 0.76 6.71
CA ILE A 71 7.71 0.17 6.06
C ILE A 71 6.83 1.31 5.56
N LEU A 72 6.41 1.21 4.30
CA LEU A 72 5.47 2.17 3.72
C LEU A 72 4.06 1.59 3.72
N ASP A 73 3.11 2.39 4.14
CA ASP A 73 1.69 2.09 3.94
C ASP A 73 1.33 2.30 2.47
N PHE A 74 1.01 1.22 1.78
CA PHE A 74 0.71 1.19 0.34
C PHE A 74 -0.77 0.88 0.12
N VAL A 75 -1.44 1.66 -0.73
CA VAL A 75 -2.89 1.59 -0.96
C VAL A 75 -3.21 0.98 -2.32
N PRO A 76 -3.27 -0.36 -2.47
CA PRO A 76 -3.54 -1.00 -3.76
C PRO A 76 -5.04 -1.16 -4.07
N VAL A 77 -5.92 -0.67 -3.21
CA VAL A 77 -7.38 -0.92 -3.28
C VAL A 77 -8.09 0.09 -4.15
N HIS A 78 -7.79 1.38 -3.96
CA HIS A 78 -8.56 2.49 -4.54
C HIS A 78 -7.68 3.71 -4.80
N PHE A 79 -8.26 4.71 -5.45
CA PHE A 79 -7.62 6.00 -5.76
C PHE A 79 -8.61 7.15 -5.70
N ALA A 80 -8.10 8.37 -5.54
CA ALA A 80 -8.91 9.58 -5.39
C ALA A 80 -9.70 9.94 -6.66
N LEU A 81 -10.85 10.57 -6.46
CA LEU A 81 -11.75 11.07 -7.49
C LEU A 81 -11.47 12.54 -7.84
N ASP A 82 -10.28 12.84 -8.30
CA ASP A 82 -9.94 14.19 -8.73
C ASP A 82 -9.85 14.26 -10.26
N ASP A 83 -10.26 15.37 -10.85
CA ASP A 83 -10.36 15.57 -12.31
C ASP A 83 -9.02 15.39 -13.04
N TYR A 84 -7.90 15.55 -12.34
CA TYR A 84 -6.55 15.31 -12.86
C TYR A 84 -5.99 13.92 -12.51
N GLY A 85 -6.76 13.10 -11.79
CA GLY A 85 -6.37 11.77 -11.33
C GLY A 85 -6.66 10.66 -12.34
N LEU A 86 -6.76 9.43 -11.84
CA LEU A 86 -6.95 8.24 -12.67
C LEU A 86 -8.39 7.97 -13.05
N ALA A 87 -9.37 8.53 -12.30
CA ALA A 87 -10.78 8.28 -12.54
C ALA A 87 -11.19 8.73 -13.93
N ARG A 88 -11.74 7.81 -14.72
CA ARG A 88 -12.15 8.04 -16.11
C ARG A 88 -11.08 8.75 -16.94
N TYR A 89 -9.84 8.37 -16.78
CA TYR A 89 -8.67 9.02 -17.36
C TYR A 89 -8.78 9.30 -18.86
N ASP A 90 -9.36 8.38 -19.62
CA ASP A 90 -9.63 8.50 -21.06
C ASP A 90 -11.13 8.67 -21.39
N GLY A 91 -11.95 9.03 -20.38
CA GLY A 91 -13.40 9.11 -20.49
C GLY A 91 -14.13 7.77 -20.27
N THR A 92 -13.40 6.68 -20.09
CA THR A 92 -13.93 5.36 -19.78
C THR A 92 -13.45 4.85 -18.42
N ALA A 93 -13.98 3.71 -17.96
CA ALA A 93 -13.49 3.03 -16.75
C ALA A 93 -12.19 2.28 -17.06
N LEU A 94 -11.06 3.01 -17.11
CA LEU A 94 -9.76 2.46 -17.47
C LEU A 94 -9.11 1.72 -16.30
N TYR A 95 -9.03 2.35 -15.14
CA TYR A 95 -8.41 1.82 -13.92
C TYR A 95 -9.42 1.21 -12.95
N GLU A 96 -10.64 1.72 -12.97
CA GLU A 96 -11.72 1.35 -12.05
C GLU A 96 -12.70 0.33 -12.65
N TYR A 97 -13.53 -0.26 -11.78
CA TYR A 97 -14.68 -1.03 -12.23
C TYR A 97 -15.73 -0.12 -12.88
N PRO A 98 -16.34 -0.52 -14.02
CA PRO A 98 -17.31 0.32 -14.73
C PRO A 98 -18.66 0.43 -14.01
N SER A 99 -19.01 -0.52 -13.14
CA SER A 99 -20.23 -0.50 -12.34
C SER A 99 -20.02 0.25 -11.04
N ASN A 100 -20.91 1.19 -10.72
CA ASN A 100 -20.86 1.94 -9.47
C ASN A 100 -21.02 1.04 -8.22
N ASP A 101 -21.69 -0.10 -8.34
CA ASP A 101 -21.90 -1.04 -7.24
C ASP A 101 -20.57 -1.57 -6.64
N VAL A 102 -19.55 -1.76 -7.48
CA VAL A 102 -18.24 -2.24 -7.06
C VAL A 102 -17.11 -1.26 -7.37
N GLY A 103 -17.36 -0.26 -8.20
CA GLY A 103 -16.38 0.76 -8.58
C GLY A 103 -16.27 1.90 -7.58
N TYR A 104 -17.32 2.20 -6.85
CA TYR A 104 -17.34 3.28 -5.87
C TYR A 104 -17.12 2.75 -4.46
N SER A 105 -16.17 3.34 -3.74
CA SER A 105 -15.95 3.00 -2.32
C SER A 105 -16.81 3.87 -1.41
N GLU A 106 -17.09 3.42 -0.20
CA GLU A 106 -17.75 4.22 0.84
C GLU A 106 -16.91 5.42 1.30
N TRP A 107 -15.63 5.47 0.96
CA TRP A 107 -14.73 6.58 1.26
C TRP A 107 -14.73 7.67 0.18
N GLY A 108 -15.60 7.57 -0.82
CA GLY A 108 -15.67 8.55 -1.91
C GLY A 108 -14.51 8.44 -2.90
N SER A 109 -14.00 7.25 -3.12
CA SER A 109 -12.91 6.95 -4.06
C SER A 109 -13.31 5.88 -5.06
N MET A 110 -12.49 5.60 -6.07
CA MET A 110 -12.72 4.55 -7.07
C MET A 110 -11.87 3.33 -6.79
N ASN A 111 -12.50 2.15 -6.79
CA ASN A 111 -11.80 0.88 -6.61
C ASN A 111 -11.12 0.42 -7.91
N PHE A 112 -9.86 0.02 -7.80
CA PHE A 112 -9.13 -0.55 -8.92
C PHE A 112 -9.76 -1.86 -9.44
N ILE A 113 -9.80 -2.01 -10.76
CA ILE A 113 -10.21 -3.26 -11.40
C ILE A 113 -9.03 -4.24 -11.49
N HIS A 114 -8.83 -5.02 -10.44
CA HIS A 114 -7.69 -5.95 -10.30
C HIS A 114 -7.68 -7.12 -11.30
N SER A 115 -8.71 -7.27 -12.12
CA SER A 115 -8.75 -8.29 -13.18
C SER A 115 -8.05 -7.87 -14.47
N LYS A 116 -7.78 -6.56 -14.68
CA LYS A 116 -7.07 -6.06 -15.87
C LYS A 116 -5.56 -6.18 -15.71
N GLY A 117 -4.88 -6.69 -16.74
CA GLY A 117 -3.43 -6.86 -16.75
C GLY A 117 -2.67 -5.55 -16.59
N GLU A 118 -3.15 -4.48 -17.23
CA GLU A 118 -2.57 -3.14 -17.18
C GLU A 118 -2.65 -2.54 -15.78
N VAL A 119 -3.77 -2.70 -15.08
CA VAL A 119 -3.96 -2.25 -13.70
C VAL A 119 -3.06 -3.04 -12.74
N ARG A 120 -2.99 -4.36 -12.92
CA ARG A 120 -2.06 -5.22 -12.18
C ARG A 120 -0.61 -4.78 -12.36
N SER A 121 -0.20 -4.54 -13.61
CA SER A 121 1.15 -4.06 -13.94
C SER A 121 1.43 -2.69 -13.31
N PHE A 122 0.47 -1.76 -13.37
CA PHE A 122 0.57 -0.45 -12.76
C PHE A 122 0.82 -0.55 -11.24
N LEU A 123 -0.01 -1.31 -10.52
CA LEU A 123 0.10 -1.45 -9.06
C LEU A 123 1.37 -2.20 -8.64
N GLN A 124 1.74 -3.27 -9.35
CA GLN A 124 2.99 -4.00 -9.09
C GLN A 124 4.22 -3.12 -9.35
N SER A 125 4.18 -2.29 -10.41
CA SER A 125 5.26 -1.37 -10.71
C SER A 125 5.36 -0.26 -9.67
N ALA A 126 4.24 0.26 -9.18
CA ALA A 126 4.22 1.25 -8.11
C ALA A 126 4.80 0.68 -6.81
N ALA A 127 4.37 -0.51 -6.39
CA ALA A 127 4.92 -1.17 -5.21
C ALA A 127 6.44 -1.42 -5.35
N ASN A 128 6.89 -1.94 -6.50
CA ASN A 128 8.30 -2.15 -6.76
C ASN A 128 9.10 -0.84 -6.78
N TYR A 129 8.54 0.25 -7.30
CA TYR A 129 9.17 1.56 -7.33
C TYR A 129 9.53 2.06 -5.93
N TRP A 130 8.63 1.96 -4.96
CA TRP A 130 8.89 2.36 -3.59
C TRP A 130 10.00 1.52 -2.92
N LEU A 131 10.04 0.24 -3.20
CA LEU A 131 11.08 -0.66 -2.69
C LEU A 131 12.44 -0.43 -3.37
N SER A 132 12.46 -0.18 -4.70
CA SER A 132 13.69 -0.04 -5.48
C SER A 132 14.29 1.36 -5.41
N GLU A 133 13.46 2.42 -5.48
CA GLU A 133 13.94 3.79 -5.60
C GLU A 133 14.10 4.50 -4.25
N TYR A 134 13.26 4.16 -3.28
CA TYR A 134 13.28 4.73 -1.93
C TYR A 134 13.87 3.77 -0.89
N HIS A 135 14.10 2.52 -1.27
CA HIS A 135 14.68 1.49 -0.42
C HIS A 135 13.87 1.21 0.85
N PHE A 136 12.54 1.29 0.77
CA PHE A 136 11.72 0.78 1.87
C PHE A 136 11.97 -0.71 2.09
N ASP A 137 12.02 -1.13 3.35
CA ASP A 137 12.26 -2.53 3.74
C ASP A 137 10.98 -3.36 3.73
N GLY A 138 9.84 -2.72 3.55
CA GLY A 138 8.56 -3.41 3.47
C GLY A 138 7.41 -2.52 3.07
N LEU A 139 6.26 -3.18 2.84
CA LEU A 139 4.99 -2.54 2.57
C LEU A 139 3.93 -3.08 3.53
N ARG A 140 3.18 -2.19 4.15
CA ARG A 140 1.89 -2.52 4.75
C ARG A 140 0.82 -2.21 3.71
N MET A 141 0.00 -3.18 3.38
CA MET A 141 -1.04 -3.02 2.36
C MET A 141 -2.38 -2.76 3.03
N ASP A 142 -2.92 -1.60 2.71
CA ASP A 142 -4.16 -1.07 3.23
C ASP A 142 -5.37 -1.86 2.74
N ALA A 143 -6.36 -2.06 3.62
CA ALA A 143 -7.69 -2.56 3.34
C ALA A 143 -7.75 -3.82 2.45
N ILE A 144 -6.87 -4.81 2.70
CA ILE A 144 -6.79 -6.04 1.91
C ILE A 144 -8.11 -6.82 1.90
N SER A 145 -8.93 -6.70 2.94
CA SER A 145 -10.29 -7.24 2.97
C SER A 145 -11.14 -6.81 1.76
N ARG A 146 -10.95 -5.58 1.27
CA ARG A 146 -11.64 -5.01 0.11
C ARG A 146 -11.22 -5.62 -1.22
N ILE A 147 -10.03 -6.20 -1.26
CA ILE A 147 -9.51 -6.92 -2.42
C ILE A 147 -9.96 -8.38 -2.35
N ILE A 148 -9.94 -8.98 -1.15
CA ILE A 148 -10.33 -10.39 -0.96
C ILE A 148 -11.81 -10.60 -1.26
N TYR A 149 -12.68 -9.79 -0.67
CA TYR A 149 -14.12 -9.88 -0.83
C TYR A 149 -14.66 -8.68 -1.61
N TRP A 150 -15.71 -8.90 -2.39
CA TRP A 150 -16.38 -7.81 -3.08
C TRP A 150 -16.87 -6.77 -2.08
N MET A 151 -16.31 -5.56 -2.18
CA MET A 151 -16.56 -4.43 -1.27
C MET A 151 -16.19 -4.71 0.21
N GLY A 152 -15.32 -5.69 0.47
CA GLY A 152 -14.95 -6.11 1.82
C GLY A 152 -16.05 -6.88 2.58
N ASP A 153 -17.12 -7.24 1.89
CA ASP A 153 -18.27 -7.92 2.45
C ASP A 153 -18.21 -9.43 2.12
N GLU A 154 -17.99 -10.25 3.13
CA GLU A 154 -17.88 -11.71 2.98
C GLU A 154 -19.13 -12.33 2.35
N SER A 155 -20.33 -11.75 2.60
CA SER A 155 -21.59 -12.23 2.04
C SER A 155 -21.67 -12.06 0.51
N ARG A 156 -20.88 -11.15 -0.06
CA ARG A 156 -20.78 -10.94 -1.51
C ARG A 156 -19.82 -11.90 -2.20
N GLY A 157 -19.12 -12.72 -1.43
CA GLY A 157 -18.18 -13.71 -1.90
C GLY A 157 -16.79 -13.17 -2.25
N VAL A 158 -15.88 -14.11 -2.51
CA VAL A 158 -14.48 -13.83 -2.82
C VAL A 158 -14.33 -13.26 -4.24
N ASN A 159 -13.50 -12.22 -4.38
CA ASN A 159 -13.05 -11.73 -5.68
C ASN A 159 -11.80 -12.49 -6.13
N ASP A 160 -11.99 -13.68 -6.73
CA ASP A 160 -10.89 -14.57 -7.10
C ASP A 160 -9.82 -13.90 -7.96
N ARG A 161 -10.20 -12.97 -8.85
CA ARG A 161 -9.27 -12.25 -9.72
C ARG A 161 -8.39 -11.27 -8.94
N ALA A 162 -8.94 -10.64 -7.93
CA ALA A 162 -8.21 -9.73 -7.07
C ALA A 162 -7.32 -10.50 -6.08
N VAL A 163 -7.79 -11.62 -5.54
CA VAL A 163 -6.99 -12.55 -4.74
C VAL A 163 -5.78 -13.06 -5.53
N ASP A 164 -5.99 -13.47 -6.78
CA ASP A 164 -4.92 -13.88 -7.69
C ASP A 164 -3.91 -12.75 -7.95
N PHE A 165 -4.40 -11.50 -8.09
CA PHE A 165 -3.54 -10.34 -8.21
C PHE A 165 -2.63 -10.16 -6.99
N ILE A 166 -3.18 -10.17 -5.76
CA ILE A 166 -2.37 -10.03 -4.52
C ILE A 166 -1.30 -11.11 -4.46
N ARG A 167 -1.69 -12.36 -4.69
CA ARG A 167 -0.76 -13.50 -4.66
C ARG A 167 0.41 -13.31 -5.62
N ASN A 168 0.12 -12.91 -6.85
CA ASN A 168 1.13 -12.68 -7.88
C ASN A 168 2.01 -11.47 -7.56
N MET A 169 1.42 -10.39 -7.04
CA MET A 169 2.15 -9.20 -6.64
C MET A 169 3.13 -9.51 -5.50
N ASN A 170 2.66 -10.14 -4.44
CA ASN A 170 3.48 -10.48 -3.28
C ASN A 170 4.62 -11.44 -3.65
N GLN A 171 4.34 -12.45 -4.46
CA GLN A 171 5.38 -13.36 -4.94
C GLN A 171 6.41 -12.62 -5.79
N GLY A 172 5.97 -11.81 -6.75
CA GLY A 172 6.87 -11.07 -7.63
C GLY A 172 7.71 -10.02 -6.89
N LEU A 173 7.17 -9.41 -5.84
CA LEU A 173 7.94 -8.48 -4.98
C LEU A 173 9.00 -9.23 -4.18
N LYS A 174 8.66 -10.37 -3.57
CA LYS A 174 9.61 -11.20 -2.81
C LYS A 174 10.69 -11.83 -3.68
N ASP A 175 10.38 -12.19 -4.92
CA ASP A 175 11.37 -12.71 -5.87
C ASP A 175 12.42 -11.65 -6.23
N ARG A 176 12.03 -10.38 -6.30
CA ARG A 176 12.93 -9.24 -6.57
C ARG A 176 13.64 -8.72 -5.33
N HIS A 177 12.96 -8.75 -4.21
CA HIS A 177 13.40 -8.21 -2.92
C HIS A 177 13.22 -9.27 -1.83
N PRO A 178 14.08 -10.28 -1.74
CA PRO A 178 13.85 -11.43 -0.86
C PRO A 178 13.77 -11.13 0.64
N SER A 179 14.30 -9.99 1.07
CA SER A 179 14.33 -9.57 2.49
C SER A 179 13.18 -8.67 2.91
N ILE A 180 12.28 -8.27 1.99
CA ILE A 180 11.19 -7.35 2.33
C ILE A 180 10.16 -7.97 3.26
N ILE A 181 9.55 -7.09 4.04
CA ILE A 181 8.38 -7.41 4.88
C ILE A 181 7.12 -6.98 4.15
N LEU A 182 6.16 -7.90 4.03
CA LEU A 182 4.82 -7.62 3.53
C LEU A 182 3.81 -7.83 4.65
N CYS A 183 3.12 -6.77 5.03
CA CYS A 183 2.11 -6.77 6.08
C CYS A 183 0.73 -6.48 5.50
N ALA A 184 -0.28 -7.24 5.91
CA ALA A 184 -1.66 -7.03 5.48
C ALA A 184 -2.49 -6.37 6.57
N GLU A 185 -3.24 -5.31 6.21
CA GLU A 185 -4.41 -4.93 6.97
C GLU A 185 -5.62 -5.69 6.43
N ASP A 186 -6.03 -6.71 7.17
CA ASP A 186 -7.17 -7.55 6.81
C ASP A 186 -8.02 -7.83 8.06
N SER A 187 -9.22 -7.29 8.09
CA SER A 187 -10.16 -7.42 9.20
C SER A 187 -11.05 -8.67 9.12
N THR A 188 -10.82 -9.53 8.12
CA THR A 188 -11.66 -10.73 7.88
C THR A 188 -11.02 -12.01 8.41
N ASP A 189 -11.82 -13.06 8.44
CA ASP A 189 -11.38 -14.42 8.80
C ASP A 189 -10.80 -15.22 7.61
N PHE A 190 -10.37 -14.52 6.54
CA PHE A 190 -9.82 -15.18 5.35
C PHE A 190 -8.63 -16.07 5.72
N LYS A 191 -8.75 -17.37 5.37
CA LYS A 191 -7.73 -18.36 5.70
C LYS A 191 -6.58 -18.28 4.70
N GLY A 192 -5.39 -18.01 5.18
CA GLY A 192 -4.18 -18.05 4.35
C GLY A 192 -3.61 -16.69 3.96
N THR A 193 -4.02 -15.60 4.59
CA THR A 193 -3.41 -14.27 4.38
C THR A 193 -1.88 -14.34 4.55
N THR A 194 -1.38 -14.98 5.60
CA THR A 194 0.06 -15.14 5.87
C THR A 194 0.66 -16.47 5.39
N LYS A 195 -0.13 -17.27 4.68
CA LYS A 195 0.36 -18.54 4.12
C LYS A 195 1.14 -18.27 2.84
N GLU A 196 2.23 -19.01 2.62
CA GLU A 196 3.03 -18.91 1.40
C GLU A 196 2.20 -19.15 0.13
N THR A 197 2.53 -18.44 -0.93
CA THR A 197 1.83 -18.51 -2.24
C THR A 197 1.85 -19.90 -2.86
N LYS A 198 2.97 -20.62 -2.74
CA LYS A 198 3.10 -22.02 -3.23
C LYS A 198 2.11 -23.00 -2.61
N TYR A 199 1.57 -22.69 -1.44
CA TYR A 199 0.54 -23.47 -0.77
C TYR A 199 -0.86 -22.85 -0.89
N GLY A 200 -1.03 -21.89 -1.81
CA GLY A 200 -2.31 -21.24 -2.08
C GLY A 200 -2.63 -20.06 -1.16
N GLY A 201 -1.66 -19.58 -0.38
CA GLY A 201 -1.81 -18.39 0.45
C GLY A 201 -1.61 -17.07 -0.31
N LEU A 202 -1.78 -15.94 0.38
CA LEU A 202 -1.57 -14.61 -0.19
C LEU A 202 -0.10 -14.16 -0.12
N GLY A 203 0.73 -14.80 0.71
CA GLY A 203 2.17 -14.53 0.78
C GLY A 203 2.57 -13.30 1.60
N PHE A 204 1.72 -12.79 2.46
CA PHE A 204 2.12 -11.81 3.46
C PHE A 204 2.95 -12.47 4.57
N ASP A 205 3.87 -11.72 5.17
CA ASP A 205 4.63 -12.18 6.33
C ASP A 205 3.83 -11.98 7.62
N TYR A 206 3.09 -10.88 7.68
CA TYR A 206 2.30 -10.48 8.84
C TYR A 206 0.90 -10.03 8.43
N LYS A 207 -0.01 -10.14 9.38
CA LYS A 207 -1.36 -9.58 9.32
C LYS A 207 -1.59 -8.79 10.61
N TRP A 208 -2.12 -7.57 10.50
CA TRP A 208 -2.54 -6.81 11.67
C TRP A 208 -3.61 -7.58 12.44
N ASP A 209 -3.42 -7.68 13.75
CA ASP A 209 -4.43 -8.28 14.64
C ASP A 209 -5.50 -7.23 14.98
N MET A 210 -6.52 -7.17 14.14
CA MET A 210 -7.64 -6.25 14.33
C MET A 210 -8.46 -6.58 15.58
N GLY A 211 -8.43 -7.82 16.06
CA GLY A 211 -9.06 -8.23 17.31
C GLY A 211 -8.39 -7.63 18.56
N TRP A 212 -7.11 -7.34 18.48
CA TRP A 212 -6.37 -6.65 19.53
C TRP A 212 -6.79 -5.17 19.69
N MET A 213 -7.31 -4.56 18.64
CA MET A 213 -7.70 -3.14 18.62
C MET A 213 -9.08 -2.86 19.21
N ASN A 214 -9.92 -3.89 19.44
CA ASN A 214 -11.32 -3.78 19.89
C ASN A 214 -11.50 -4.18 21.37
#